data_55ed01355f1e1768df221fce4ff66aad
#
_entry.id   55ed01355f1e1768df221fce4ff66aad
#
_cell.length_a   1.000
_cell.length_b   1.000
_cell.length_c   1.000
_cell.angle_alpha   90.00
_cell.angle_beta   90.00
_cell.angle_gamma   90.00
#
_symmetry.space_group_name_H-M   'P 1'
#
loop_
_entity.id
_entity.type
_entity.pdbx_description
1 polymer ?
#
loop_
_entity_poly.entity_id
_entity_poly.type
_entity_poly.pdbx_seq_one_letter_code
_entity_poly.pdbx_strand_id
1 'polypeptide(L)'
;MEKFFRRKVTDKFNYQEKEKKPSELNNTDNINNIQKFDLYNNGINHMANEKLTDAIRCFELSVRIDPQFVNAWIKKGYAHFHLGEYTVAISCYNNALDLDINNFEAWNLKGLAYYRMNNLDKAVECCEKSIDINHNDGMSWYNLSCYLVLGGRVDDGMEALKRAIEIDISYAKRAVRDKDFDNAKAEEGFRRIIEVVVLEAIRHGYDYAGKIIWITGMDQVDVNDALLRLSMKGLVLRKEKKSFLNKEEYFELTREIASKVGTIKRSGFMGKSREVSPPVQQLKDISEILAKMRESVEQGDVQLTIGYFDKLINPSFHGSTMIEKFFNEHRDLRLYQNRLQDKGQEYLNSHKSDFLKLMIEIDSKVRGTHFSNNVIDN
;
A
#
# COMPACT_ATOMS: atom_id res chain seq x y z
N MET A 1 -4.20 -9.28 -2.97
CA MET A 1 -2.89 -9.74 -2.48
C MET A 1 -1.70 -9.33 -3.37
N GLU A 2 -1.74 -9.58 -4.68
CA GLU A 2 -0.59 -9.32 -5.60
C GLU A 2 -0.07 -7.87 -5.65
N LYS A 3 -0.95 -6.86 -5.71
CA LYS A 3 -0.52 -5.44 -5.84
C LYS A 3 0.16 -4.87 -4.58
N PHE A 4 -0.11 -5.42 -3.42
CA PHE A 4 0.46 -4.95 -2.15
C PHE A 4 1.86 -5.54 -1.89
N PHE A 5 2.08 -6.80 -2.28
CA PHE A 5 3.42 -7.40 -2.25
C PHE A 5 4.39 -6.68 -3.18
N ARG A 6 3.93 -6.25 -4.37
CA ARG A 6 4.76 -5.51 -5.33
C ARG A 6 5.31 -4.20 -4.75
N ARG A 7 4.55 -3.49 -3.93
CA ARG A 7 4.96 -2.17 -3.37
C ARG A 7 5.88 -2.26 -2.16
N LYS A 8 5.69 -3.23 -1.25
CA LYS A 8 6.52 -3.36 -0.04
C LYS A 8 7.90 -4.01 -0.29
N VAL A 9 8.04 -4.79 -1.35
CA VAL A 9 9.31 -5.48 -1.67
C VAL A 9 10.36 -4.50 -2.20
N THR A 10 9.95 -3.43 -2.92
CA THR A 10 10.89 -2.41 -3.41
C THR A 10 11.33 -1.42 -2.34
N ASP A 11 10.49 -1.13 -1.32
CA ASP A 11 10.73 -0.04 -0.37
C ASP A 11 11.47 -0.46 0.92
N LYS A 12 11.52 -1.76 1.27
CA LYS A 12 12.12 -2.25 2.53
C LYS A 12 13.55 -2.78 2.42
N PHE A 13 14.11 -2.93 1.23
CA PHE A 13 15.37 -3.67 1.04
C PHE A 13 16.58 -2.78 0.71
N ASN A 14 16.80 -1.71 1.46
CA ASN A 14 18.13 -1.14 1.64
C ASN A 14 18.79 -1.79 2.87
N TYR A 15 19.20 -3.06 2.73
CA TYR A 15 20.05 -3.71 3.71
C TYR A 15 21.47 -3.19 3.54
N GLN A 16 21.93 -2.36 4.47
CA GLN A 16 23.35 -2.13 4.69
C GLN A 16 23.87 -3.33 5.47
N GLU A 17 24.46 -4.32 4.79
CA GLU A 17 25.37 -5.23 5.45
C GLU A 17 26.49 -4.40 6.10
N LYS A 18 26.75 -4.65 7.41
CA LYS A 18 27.92 -4.09 8.07
C LYS A 18 29.17 -4.59 7.33
N GLU A 19 29.74 -3.74 6.53
CA GLU A 19 31.02 -3.98 5.85
C GLU A 19 32.07 -4.43 6.87
N LYS A 20 32.55 -5.66 6.73
CA LYS A 20 33.83 -6.07 7.32
C LYS A 20 34.92 -5.26 6.65
N LYS A 21 35.85 -4.71 7.47
CA LYS A 21 36.94 -3.87 6.98
C LYS A 21 37.71 -4.50 5.81
N PRO A 22 38.04 -3.72 4.76
CA PRO A 22 38.55 -4.24 3.47
C PRO A 22 40.03 -4.64 3.45
N SER A 23 40.60 -5.16 4.51
CA SER A 23 42.07 -5.32 4.58
C SER A 23 42.64 -6.71 4.30
N GLU A 24 41.80 -7.73 3.95
CA GLU A 24 42.33 -9.11 3.74
C GLU A 24 41.62 -9.92 2.65
N LEU A 25 40.85 -9.32 1.72
CA LEU A 25 40.26 -10.06 0.61
C LEU A 25 41.22 -10.09 -0.60
N ASN A 26 41.52 -11.29 -1.09
CA ASN A 26 42.23 -11.50 -2.35
C ASN A 26 41.45 -10.82 -3.49
N ASN A 27 42.20 -10.31 -4.51
CA ASN A 27 41.62 -9.51 -5.61
C ASN A 27 40.48 -10.25 -6.37
N THR A 28 40.50 -11.58 -6.43
CA THR A 28 39.46 -12.45 -7.01
C THR A 28 38.18 -12.51 -6.20
N ASP A 29 38.29 -12.55 -4.85
CA ASP A 29 37.11 -12.57 -3.98
C ASP A 29 36.37 -11.23 -4.00
N ASN A 30 37.11 -10.13 -4.16
CA ASN A 30 36.55 -8.80 -4.29
C ASN A 30 35.80 -8.61 -5.63
N ILE A 31 36.35 -9.15 -6.73
CA ILE A 31 35.70 -9.11 -8.05
C ILE A 31 34.43 -9.97 -8.03
N ASN A 32 34.48 -11.17 -7.47
CA ASN A 32 33.32 -12.06 -7.34
C ASN A 32 32.22 -11.43 -6.48
N ASN A 33 32.58 -10.77 -5.37
CA ASN A 33 31.63 -10.06 -4.52
C ASN A 33 30.94 -8.90 -5.30
N ILE A 34 31.68 -8.06 -5.98
CA ILE A 34 31.10 -6.98 -6.80
C ILE A 34 30.15 -7.58 -7.85
N GLN A 35 30.58 -8.61 -8.56
CA GLN A 35 29.79 -9.22 -9.63
C GLN A 35 28.49 -9.88 -9.12
N LYS A 36 28.50 -10.55 -7.94
CA LYS A 36 27.28 -11.15 -7.38
C LYS A 36 26.23 -10.10 -7.02
N PHE A 37 26.67 -8.94 -6.46
CA PHE A 37 25.76 -7.85 -6.10
C PHE A 37 25.23 -7.11 -7.32
N ASP A 38 26.07 -6.90 -8.35
CA ASP A 38 25.61 -6.30 -9.60
C ASP A 38 24.56 -7.16 -10.29
N LEU A 39 24.75 -8.48 -10.34
CA LEU A 39 23.76 -9.42 -10.85
C LEU A 39 22.48 -9.40 -10.01
N TYR A 40 22.61 -9.41 -8.70
CA TYR A 40 21.45 -9.32 -7.80
C TYR A 40 20.66 -8.03 -8.04
N ASN A 41 21.32 -6.87 -8.11
CA ASN A 41 20.68 -5.58 -8.36
C ASN A 41 20.04 -5.51 -9.75
N ASN A 42 20.69 -6.07 -10.79
CA ASN A 42 20.10 -6.21 -12.11
C ASN A 42 18.84 -7.07 -12.07
N GLY A 43 18.86 -8.18 -11.32
CA GLY A 43 17.68 -9.01 -11.08
C GLY A 43 16.52 -8.23 -10.43
N ILE A 44 16.82 -7.42 -9.41
CA ILE A 44 15.81 -6.52 -8.78
C ILE A 44 15.24 -5.52 -9.81
N ASN A 45 16.09 -4.91 -10.64
CA ASN A 45 15.66 -3.99 -11.69
C ASN A 45 14.77 -4.69 -12.74
N HIS A 46 15.11 -5.92 -13.13
CA HIS A 46 14.27 -6.72 -14.03
C HIS A 46 12.91 -7.05 -13.38
N MET A 47 12.87 -7.40 -12.09
CA MET A 47 11.61 -7.62 -11.38
C MET A 47 10.74 -6.36 -11.34
N ALA A 48 11.34 -5.19 -11.08
CA ALA A 48 10.61 -3.91 -11.08
C ALA A 48 9.99 -3.59 -12.45
N ASN A 49 10.62 -4.06 -13.54
CA ASN A 49 10.13 -3.93 -14.92
C ASN A 49 9.30 -5.14 -15.39
N GLU A 50 8.84 -6.00 -14.46
CA GLU A 50 8.03 -7.20 -14.75
C GLU A 50 8.71 -8.24 -15.66
N LYS A 51 10.03 -8.15 -15.88
CA LYS A 51 10.83 -9.10 -16.68
C LYS A 51 11.31 -10.26 -15.79
N LEU A 52 10.35 -11.09 -15.34
CA LEU A 52 10.62 -12.13 -14.33
C LEU A 52 11.64 -13.18 -14.80
N THR A 53 11.64 -13.57 -16.07
CA THR A 53 12.59 -14.55 -16.62
C THR A 53 14.02 -14.01 -16.63
N ASP A 54 14.20 -12.72 -16.97
CA ASP A 54 15.52 -12.08 -16.93
C ASP A 54 16.00 -11.93 -15.48
N ALA A 55 15.08 -11.59 -14.55
CA ALA A 55 15.38 -11.53 -13.14
C ALA A 55 15.87 -12.88 -12.59
N ILE A 56 15.18 -13.98 -12.91
CA ILE A 56 15.58 -15.33 -12.52
C ILE A 56 16.98 -15.64 -13.01
N ARG A 57 17.30 -15.33 -14.28
CA ARG A 57 18.65 -15.54 -14.85
C ARG A 57 19.71 -14.77 -14.05
N CYS A 58 19.44 -13.52 -13.70
CA CYS A 58 20.36 -12.70 -12.91
C CYS A 58 20.57 -13.28 -11.51
N PHE A 59 19.50 -13.68 -10.81
CA PHE A 59 19.61 -14.28 -9.49
C PHE A 59 20.29 -15.65 -9.55
N GLU A 60 20.04 -16.44 -10.59
CA GLU A 60 20.73 -17.71 -10.80
C GLU A 60 22.23 -17.56 -10.98
N LEU A 61 22.67 -16.57 -11.76
CA LEU A 61 24.08 -16.26 -11.89
C LEU A 61 24.67 -15.76 -10.57
N SER A 62 23.93 -14.95 -9.82
CA SER A 62 24.36 -14.46 -8.50
C SER A 62 24.58 -15.59 -7.50
N VAL A 63 23.65 -16.55 -7.39
CA VAL A 63 23.82 -17.73 -6.50
C VAL A 63 24.83 -18.74 -7.02
N ARG A 64 25.14 -18.74 -8.32
CA ARG A 64 26.21 -19.55 -8.88
C ARG A 64 27.59 -19.02 -8.50
N ILE A 65 27.75 -17.69 -8.41
CA ILE A 65 28.96 -17.04 -7.92
C ILE A 65 29.11 -17.25 -6.41
N ASP A 66 28.02 -17.03 -5.68
CA ASP A 66 27.99 -17.21 -4.23
C ASP A 66 26.76 -18.03 -3.81
N PRO A 67 26.92 -19.36 -3.65
CA PRO A 67 25.82 -20.22 -3.22
C PRO A 67 25.29 -19.90 -1.82
N GLN A 68 26.03 -19.15 -0.98
CA GLN A 68 25.61 -18.74 0.36
C GLN A 68 24.87 -17.40 0.36
N PHE A 69 24.63 -16.80 -0.79
CA PHE A 69 23.90 -15.53 -0.86
C PHE A 69 22.38 -15.73 -0.65
N VAL A 70 21.96 -15.79 0.59
CA VAL A 70 20.57 -16.04 1.04
C VAL A 70 19.57 -15.16 0.30
N ASN A 71 19.83 -13.84 0.20
CA ASN A 71 18.92 -12.90 -0.44
C ASN A 71 18.67 -13.22 -1.93
N ALA A 72 19.69 -13.70 -2.64
CA ALA A 72 19.52 -14.06 -4.04
C ALA A 72 18.65 -15.33 -4.20
N TRP A 73 18.75 -16.29 -3.30
CA TRP A 73 17.83 -17.43 -3.25
C TRP A 73 16.39 -17.01 -2.99
N ILE A 74 16.15 -16.11 -2.02
CA ILE A 74 14.82 -15.58 -1.71
C ILE A 74 14.23 -14.86 -2.92
N LYS A 75 14.99 -13.98 -3.57
CA LYS A 75 14.50 -13.23 -4.73
C LYS A 75 14.31 -14.11 -5.98
N LYS A 76 15.16 -15.13 -6.17
CA LYS A 76 14.94 -16.15 -7.20
C LYS A 76 13.60 -16.87 -6.95
N GLY A 77 13.35 -17.34 -5.73
CA GLY A 77 12.10 -17.97 -5.33
C GLY A 77 10.89 -17.06 -5.53
N TYR A 78 11.03 -15.79 -5.17
CA TYR A 78 9.97 -14.79 -5.36
C TYR A 78 9.63 -14.56 -6.85
N ALA A 79 10.63 -14.53 -7.74
CA ALA A 79 10.40 -14.42 -9.17
C ALA A 79 9.70 -15.65 -9.73
N HIS A 80 10.09 -16.87 -9.33
CA HIS A 80 9.39 -18.11 -9.69
C HIS A 80 7.95 -18.13 -9.16
N PHE A 81 7.72 -17.65 -7.93
CA PHE A 81 6.38 -17.53 -7.36
C PHE A 81 5.46 -16.67 -8.25
N HIS A 82 5.95 -15.54 -8.76
CA HIS A 82 5.19 -14.67 -9.64
C HIS A 82 4.95 -15.23 -11.04
N LEU A 83 5.76 -16.19 -11.48
CA LEU A 83 5.49 -16.99 -12.69
C LEU A 83 4.48 -18.14 -12.43
N GLY A 84 4.03 -18.33 -11.18
CA GLY A 84 3.15 -19.46 -10.81
C GLY A 84 3.88 -20.78 -10.58
N GLU A 85 5.21 -20.79 -10.59
CA GLU A 85 6.07 -21.96 -10.41
C GLU A 85 6.33 -22.21 -8.92
N TYR A 86 5.24 -22.46 -8.16
CA TYR A 86 5.28 -22.49 -6.69
C TYR A 86 6.20 -23.57 -6.11
N THR A 87 6.31 -24.74 -6.76
CA THR A 87 7.22 -25.80 -6.31
C THR A 87 8.67 -25.41 -6.43
N VAL A 88 9.04 -24.70 -7.50
CA VAL A 88 10.41 -24.18 -7.69
C VAL A 88 10.68 -23.05 -6.72
N ALA A 89 9.71 -22.18 -6.47
CA ALA A 89 9.80 -21.13 -5.47
C ALA A 89 10.08 -21.71 -4.07
N ILE A 90 9.35 -22.74 -3.66
CA ILE A 90 9.55 -23.45 -2.38
C ILE A 90 10.98 -24.05 -2.30
N SER A 91 11.48 -24.64 -3.39
CA SER A 91 12.86 -25.14 -3.44
C SER A 91 13.88 -24.02 -3.20
N CYS A 92 13.69 -22.85 -3.81
CA CYS A 92 14.55 -21.70 -3.59
C CYS A 92 14.48 -21.19 -2.13
N TYR A 93 13.28 -21.15 -1.53
CA TYR A 93 13.13 -20.78 -0.11
C TYR A 93 13.74 -21.81 0.82
N ASN A 94 13.70 -23.10 0.49
CA ASN A 94 14.40 -24.13 1.25
C ASN A 94 15.91 -23.91 1.23
N ASN A 95 16.51 -23.64 0.05
CA ASN A 95 17.93 -23.32 -0.03
C ASN A 95 18.30 -22.09 0.81
N ALA A 96 17.44 -21.07 0.84
CA ALA A 96 17.65 -19.90 1.70
C ALA A 96 17.58 -20.28 3.20
N LEU A 97 16.64 -21.15 3.59
CA LEU A 97 16.43 -21.60 4.97
C LEU A 97 17.49 -22.60 5.43
N ASP A 98 18.07 -23.39 4.53
CA ASP A 98 19.21 -24.26 4.83
C ASP A 98 20.47 -23.44 5.18
N LEU A 99 20.57 -22.22 4.63
CA LEU A 99 21.65 -21.27 4.92
C LEU A 99 21.35 -20.40 6.15
N ASP A 100 20.11 -19.98 6.31
CA ASP A 100 19.63 -19.15 7.44
C ASP A 100 18.24 -19.60 7.87
N ILE A 101 18.19 -20.55 8.81
CA ILE A 101 16.94 -21.11 9.35
C ILE A 101 16.08 -20.04 10.06
N ASN A 102 16.71 -18.95 10.55
CA ASN A 102 16.05 -17.86 11.25
C ASN A 102 15.58 -16.74 10.32
N ASN A 103 15.51 -17.00 9.02
CA ASN A 103 15.01 -16.04 8.06
C ASN A 103 13.47 -16.06 8.01
N PHE A 104 12.83 -15.17 8.78
CA PHE A 104 11.37 -15.10 8.87
C PHE A 104 10.71 -14.74 7.53
N GLU A 105 11.39 -13.94 6.66
CA GLU A 105 10.88 -13.61 5.32
C GLU A 105 10.79 -14.86 4.44
N ALA A 106 11.82 -15.70 4.44
CA ALA A 106 11.84 -16.94 3.67
C ALA A 106 10.73 -17.90 4.14
N TRP A 107 10.52 -18.03 5.45
CA TRP A 107 9.40 -18.81 6.00
C TRP A 107 8.05 -18.26 5.55
N ASN A 108 7.82 -16.95 5.65
CA ASN A 108 6.56 -16.32 5.24
C ASN A 108 6.27 -16.50 3.73
N LEU A 109 7.28 -16.30 2.88
CA LEU A 109 7.16 -16.49 1.43
C LEU A 109 6.91 -17.96 1.05
N LYS A 110 7.55 -18.91 1.77
CA LYS A 110 7.29 -20.33 1.62
C LYS A 110 5.84 -20.68 1.99
N GLY A 111 5.33 -20.10 3.08
CA GLY A 111 3.92 -20.23 3.48
C GLY A 111 2.97 -19.71 2.40
N LEU A 112 3.26 -18.56 1.83
CA LEU A 112 2.48 -17.98 0.73
C LEU A 112 2.48 -18.89 -0.52
N ALA A 113 3.61 -19.55 -0.83
CA ALA A 113 3.67 -20.50 -1.93
C ALA A 113 2.81 -21.76 -1.66
N TYR A 114 2.82 -22.28 -0.43
CA TYR A 114 1.92 -23.38 -0.05
C TYR A 114 0.43 -22.97 -0.11
N TYR A 115 0.10 -21.77 0.34
CA TYR A 115 -1.27 -21.23 0.19
C TYR A 115 -1.72 -21.20 -1.27
N ARG A 116 -0.87 -20.75 -2.20
CA ARG A 116 -1.18 -20.74 -3.64
C ARG A 116 -1.35 -22.13 -4.24
N MET A 117 -0.77 -23.14 -3.60
CA MET A 117 -0.97 -24.56 -3.91
C MET A 117 -2.17 -25.18 -3.16
N ASN A 118 -2.96 -24.38 -2.46
CA ASN A 118 -4.07 -24.82 -1.62
C ASN A 118 -3.68 -25.81 -0.50
N ASN A 119 -2.42 -25.73 -0.02
CA ASN A 119 -1.93 -26.51 1.12
C ASN A 119 -1.90 -25.65 2.36
N LEU A 120 -3.09 -25.46 2.97
CA LEU A 120 -3.27 -24.55 4.10
C LEU A 120 -2.50 -25.00 5.34
N ASP A 121 -2.40 -26.30 5.62
CA ASP A 121 -1.69 -26.81 6.81
C ASP A 121 -0.21 -26.42 6.77
N LYS A 122 0.47 -26.62 5.64
CA LYS A 122 1.86 -26.20 5.47
C LYS A 122 2.03 -24.68 5.42
N ALA A 123 1.04 -23.98 4.91
CA ALA A 123 1.05 -22.53 4.92
C ALA A 123 0.99 -21.97 6.34
N VAL A 124 0.12 -22.53 7.20
CA VAL A 124 0.02 -22.22 8.64
C VAL A 124 1.34 -22.51 9.35
N GLU A 125 1.88 -23.73 9.20
CA GLU A 125 3.17 -24.11 9.81
C GLU A 125 4.31 -23.13 9.47
N CYS A 126 4.39 -22.72 8.21
CA CYS A 126 5.41 -21.76 7.78
C CYS A 126 5.21 -20.37 8.38
N CYS A 127 3.96 -19.88 8.47
CA CYS A 127 3.68 -18.61 9.12
C CYS A 127 3.98 -18.64 10.63
N GLU A 128 3.64 -19.73 11.33
CA GLU A 128 3.95 -19.92 12.73
C GLU A 128 5.47 -19.84 12.96
N LYS A 129 6.28 -20.53 12.16
CA LYS A 129 7.75 -20.42 12.21
C LYS A 129 8.26 -19.02 11.94
N SER A 130 7.65 -18.30 10.99
CA SER A 130 8.00 -16.90 10.73
C SER A 130 7.70 -15.99 11.93
N ILE A 131 6.56 -16.20 12.58
CA ILE A 131 6.13 -15.46 13.77
C ILE A 131 7.01 -15.76 14.98
N ASP A 132 7.40 -17.02 15.18
CA ASP A 132 8.30 -17.43 16.27
C ASP A 132 9.66 -16.72 16.18
N ILE A 133 10.15 -16.47 14.96
CA ILE A 133 11.39 -15.74 14.71
C ILE A 133 11.17 -14.22 14.86
N ASN A 134 10.08 -13.70 14.33
CA ASN A 134 9.78 -12.27 14.38
C ASN A 134 8.31 -12.01 14.73
N HIS A 135 8.00 -11.92 16.02
CA HIS A 135 6.65 -11.65 16.53
C HIS A 135 6.07 -10.31 16.08
N ASN A 136 6.91 -9.37 15.62
CA ASN A 136 6.47 -8.05 15.15
C ASN A 136 6.27 -7.97 13.62
N ASP A 137 6.32 -9.10 12.90
CA ASP A 137 5.97 -9.09 11.47
C ASP A 137 4.46 -9.21 11.27
N GLY A 138 3.79 -8.06 11.13
CA GLY A 138 2.34 -8.00 10.88
C GLY A 138 1.89 -8.72 9.62
N MET A 139 2.80 -8.92 8.64
CA MET A 139 2.47 -9.67 7.42
C MET A 139 2.30 -11.16 7.71
N SER A 140 3.17 -11.75 8.51
CA SER A 140 3.07 -13.16 8.91
C SER A 140 1.80 -13.41 9.73
N TRP A 141 1.46 -12.53 10.67
CA TRP A 141 0.20 -12.59 11.40
C TRP A 141 -1.02 -12.47 10.48
N TYR A 142 -0.99 -11.55 9.51
CA TYR A 142 -2.07 -11.39 8.56
C TYR A 142 -2.24 -12.62 7.66
N ASN A 143 -1.15 -13.14 7.12
CA ASN A 143 -1.19 -14.34 6.29
C ASN A 143 -1.68 -15.56 7.09
N LEU A 144 -1.19 -15.73 8.33
CA LEU A 144 -1.68 -16.77 9.24
C LEU A 144 -3.20 -16.66 9.42
N SER A 145 -3.73 -15.45 9.65
CA SER A 145 -5.16 -15.25 9.82
C SER A 145 -5.98 -15.67 8.60
N CYS A 146 -5.53 -15.32 7.38
CA CYS A 146 -6.16 -15.76 6.14
C CYS A 146 -6.20 -17.28 6.03
N TYR A 147 -5.07 -17.95 6.30
CA TYR A 147 -4.98 -19.41 6.15
C TYR A 147 -5.82 -20.15 7.18
N LEU A 148 -5.89 -19.65 8.41
CA LEU A 148 -6.73 -20.20 9.47
C LEU A 148 -8.22 -20.06 9.15
N VAL A 149 -8.66 -18.88 8.70
CA VAL A 149 -10.06 -18.64 8.31
C VAL A 149 -10.47 -19.55 7.14
N LEU A 150 -9.64 -19.64 6.11
CA LEU A 150 -9.89 -20.52 4.98
C LEU A 150 -9.88 -22.02 5.37
N GLY A 151 -9.08 -22.38 6.36
CA GLY A 151 -9.05 -23.72 6.95
C GLY A 151 -10.20 -24.00 7.92
N GLY A 152 -11.14 -23.07 8.10
CA GLY A 152 -12.30 -23.24 9.01
C GLY A 152 -12.00 -22.94 10.48
N ARG A 153 -10.79 -22.55 10.83
CA ARG A 153 -10.37 -22.15 12.18
C ARG A 153 -10.60 -20.64 12.38
N VAL A 154 -11.86 -20.22 12.33
CA VAL A 154 -12.22 -18.80 12.23
C VAL A 154 -11.79 -18.03 13.49
N ASP A 155 -12.03 -18.58 14.69
CA ASP A 155 -11.67 -17.89 15.96
C ASP A 155 -10.16 -17.65 16.07
N ASP A 156 -9.34 -18.66 15.78
CA ASP A 156 -7.89 -18.54 15.76
C ASP A 156 -7.44 -17.52 14.71
N GLY A 157 -8.08 -17.54 13.55
CA GLY A 157 -7.83 -16.58 12.47
C GLY A 157 -8.14 -15.15 12.88
N MET A 158 -9.22 -14.93 13.65
CA MET A 158 -9.56 -13.60 14.17
C MET A 158 -8.57 -13.10 15.23
N GLU A 159 -8.06 -13.97 16.09
CA GLU A 159 -7.01 -13.57 17.06
C GLU A 159 -5.70 -13.23 16.32
N ALA A 160 -5.31 -14.01 15.31
CA ALA A 160 -4.15 -13.70 14.47
C ALA A 160 -4.33 -12.36 13.74
N LEU A 161 -5.53 -12.07 13.18
CA LEU A 161 -5.84 -10.80 12.53
C LEU A 161 -5.76 -9.63 13.51
N LYS A 162 -6.23 -9.81 14.73
CA LYS A 162 -6.14 -8.80 15.78
C LYS A 162 -4.66 -8.46 16.07
N ARG A 163 -3.79 -9.45 16.15
CA ARG A 163 -2.33 -9.24 16.31
C ARG A 163 -1.74 -8.46 15.15
N ALA A 164 -2.09 -8.79 13.91
CA ALA A 164 -1.66 -8.03 12.73
C ALA A 164 -2.10 -6.56 12.81
N ILE A 165 -3.34 -6.30 13.25
CA ILE A 165 -3.93 -4.94 13.39
C ILE A 165 -3.25 -4.16 14.53
N GLU A 166 -2.90 -4.79 15.64
CA GLU A 166 -2.15 -4.18 16.73
C GLU A 166 -0.77 -3.69 16.27
N ILE A 167 -0.14 -4.40 15.32
CA ILE A 167 1.15 -4.01 14.73
C ILE A 167 0.96 -2.87 13.71
N ASP A 168 -0.03 -3.00 12.82
CA ASP A 168 -0.35 -1.98 11.80
C ASP A 168 -1.85 -2.01 11.45
N ILE A 169 -2.56 -0.93 11.78
CA ILE A 169 -4.00 -0.75 11.52
C ILE A 169 -4.36 -0.93 10.02
N SER A 170 -3.40 -0.79 9.11
CA SER A 170 -3.63 -0.99 7.68
C SER A 170 -4.10 -2.41 7.33
N TYR A 171 -3.79 -3.40 8.19
CA TYR A 171 -4.29 -4.78 8.03
C TYR A 171 -5.80 -4.89 8.22
N ALA A 172 -6.40 -4.06 9.10
CA ALA A 172 -7.87 -4.01 9.21
C ALA A 172 -8.52 -3.56 7.90
N LYS A 173 -7.99 -2.47 7.29
CA LYS A 173 -8.47 -1.98 5.99
C LYS A 173 -8.27 -2.99 4.86
N ARG A 174 -7.24 -3.82 4.96
CA ARG A 174 -6.99 -4.89 4.00
C ARG A 174 -7.99 -6.04 4.19
N ALA A 175 -8.20 -6.48 5.43
CA ALA A 175 -9.07 -7.62 5.76
C ALA A 175 -10.52 -7.39 5.30
N VAL A 176 -11.07 -6.19 5.45
CA VAL A 176 -12.46 -5.89 5.04
C VAL A 176 -12.70 -5.99 3.54
N ARG A 177 -11.63 -5.98 2.73
CA ARG A 177 -11.69 -6.11 1.26
C ARG A 177 -11.18 -7.45 0.77
N ASP A 178 -10.58 -8.24 1.63
CA ASP A 178 -9.95 -9.51 1.25
C ASP A 178 -11.00 -10.62 1.27
N LYS A 179 -11.14 -11.29 0.13
CA LYS A 179 -12.10 -12.41 -0.05
C LYS A 179 -11.79 -13.61 0.85
N ASP A 180 -10.55 -13.73 1.32
CA ASP A 180 -10.17 -14.80 2.24
C ASP A 180 -10.96 -14.74 3.56
N PHE A 181 -11.54 -13.57 3.90
CA PHE A 181 -12.39 -13.38 5.07
C PHE A 181 -13.90 -13.42 4.77
N ASP A 182 -14.35 -13.73 3.55
CA ASP A 182 -15.77 -13.73 3.23
C ASP A 182 -16.58 -14.66 4.15
N ASN A 183 -16.02 -15.80 4.54
CA ASN A 183 -16.63 -16.73 5.48
C ASN A 183 -16.67 -16.22 6.93
N ALA A 184 -15.81 -15.26 7.28
CA ALA A 184 -15.72 -14.69 8.62
C ALA A 184 -16.54 -13.39 8.80
N LYS A 185 -17.08 -12.80 7.73
CA LYS A 185 -17.79 -11.51 7.78
C LYS A 185 -19.02 -11.53 8.68
N ALA A 186 -19.68 -12.67 8.83
CA ALA A 186 -20.82 -12.85 9.72
C ALA A 186 -20.43 -12.93 11.21
N GLU A 187 -19.17 -13.20 11.52
CA GLU A 187 -18.68 -13.37 12.88
C GLU A 187 -18.57 -12.04 13.64
N GLU A 188 -18.88 -12.09 14.91
CA GLU A 188 -18.81 -10.90 15.78
C GLU A 188 -17.40 -10.31 15.86
N GLY A 189 -16.37 -11.16 15.83
CA GLY A 189 -14.97 -10.73 15.79
C GLY A 189 -14.67 -9.87 14.57
N PHE A 190 -15.12 -10.28 13.40
CA PHE A 190 -14.92 -9.52 12.17
C PHE A 190 -15.75 -8.22 12.12
N ARG A 191 -16.98 -8.27 12.63
CA ARG A 191 -17.82 -7.07 12.77
C ARG A 191 -17.17 -5.99 13.64
N ARG A 192 -16.46 -6.38 14.72
CA ARG A 192 -15.67 -5.45 15.55
C ARG A 192 -14.51 -4.83 14.77
N ILE A 193 -13.88 -5.58 13.86
CA ILE A 193 -12.83 -5.05 13.00
C ILE A 193 -13.39 -3.99 12.05
N ILE A 194 -14.57 -4.23 11.45
CA ILE A 194 -15.26 -3.23 10.64
C ILE A 194 -15.55 -1.96 11.46
N GLU A 195 -16.05 -2.11 12.68
CA GLU A 195 -16.28 -0.97 13.59
C GLU A 195 -15.01 -0.18 13.86
N VAL A 196 -13.87 -0.85 14.11
CA VAL A 196 -12.57 -0.18 14.33
C VAL A 196 -12.16 0.60 13.08
N VAL A 197 -12.33 0.04 11.87
CA VAL A 197 -11.99 0.73 10.62
C VAL A 197 -12.88 1.96 10.41
N VAL A 198 -14.17 1.87 10.73
CA VAL A 198 -15.12 3.00 10.64
C VAL A 198 -14.78 4.09 11.66
N LEU A 199 -14.49 3.73 12.92
CA LEU A 199 -14.06 4.67 13.95
C LEU A 199 -12.78 5.40 13.54
N GLU A 200 -11.83 4.69 12.98
CA GLU A 200 -10.57 5.27 12.51
C GLU A 200 -10.81 6.25 11.34
N ALA A 201 -11.72 5.92 10.42
CA ALA A 201 -12.11 6.81 9.34
C ALA A 201 -12.74 8.11 9.88
N ILE A 202 -13.69 8.00 10.82
CA ILE A 202 -14.32 9.18 11.46
C ILE A 202 -13.29 10.02 12.21
N ARG A 203 -12.33 9.40 12.90
CA ARG A 203 -11.23 10.09 13.59
C ARG A 203 -10.37 10.93 12.63
N HIS A 204 -10.24 10.51 11.38
CA HIS A 204 -9.52 11.24 10.33
C HIS A 204 -10.39 12.24 9.56
N GLY A 205 -11.62 12.53 10.02
CA GLY A 205 -12.50 13.51 9.42
C GLY A 205 -13.36 13.00 8.25
N TYR A 206 -13.42 11.67 8.06
CA TYR A 206 -14.36 11.07 7.10
C TYR A 206 -15.70 10.82 7.82
N ASP A 207 -16.50 11.87 7.94
CA ASP A 207 -17.67 11.98 8.79
C ASP A 207 -19.00 11.58 8.12
N TYR A 208 -19.03 11.36 6.82
CA TYR A 208 -20.20 10.92 6.05
C TYR A 208 -20.05 9.46 5.60
N ALA A 209 -21.14 8.70 5.59
CA ALA A 209 -21.11 7.30 5.16
C ALA A 209 -20.47 7.12 3.79
N GLY A 210 -20.81 7.96 2.81
CA GLY A 210 -20.20 7.92 1.47
C GLY A 210 -18.68 8.16 1.47
N LYS A 211 -18.18 9.06 2.34
CA LYS A 211 -16.72 9.28 2.49
C LYS A 211 -16.04 8.08 3.14
N ILE A 212 -16.69 7.47 4.15
CA ILE A 212 -16.18 6.26 4.83
C ILE A 212 -16.10 5.09 3.84
N ILE A 213 -17.17 4.83 3.07
CA ILE A 213 -17.21 3.83 2.01
C ILE A 213 -16.05 4.05 1.03
N TRP A 214 -15.88 5.29 0.59
CA TRP A 214 -14.86 5.66 -0.37
C TRP A 214 -13.44 5.41 0.14
N ILE A 215 -13.08 5.85 1.39
CA ILE A 215 -11.73 5.70 1.92
C ILE A 215 -11.41 4.27 2.34
N THR A 216 -12.42 3.54 2.84
CA THR A 216 -12.24 2.16 3.32
C THR A 216 -12.37 1.15 2.19
N GLY A 217 -13.16 1.46 1.15
CA GLY A 217 -13.53 0.54 0.05
C GLY A 217 -14.44 -0.61 0.51
N MET A 218 -15.06 -0.48 1.69
CA MET A 218 -16.11 -1.39 2.17
C MET A 218 -17.41 -1.14 1.40
N ASP A 219 -18.30 -2.12 1.41
CA ASP A 219 -19.64 -1.90 0.85
C ASP A 219 -20.51 -1.03 1.77
N GLN A 220 -21.60 -0.53 1.20
CA GLN A 220 -22.52 0.38 1.90
C GLN A 220 -23.22 -0.30 3.08
N VAL A 221 -23.52 -1.59 2.97
CA VAL A 221 -24.24 -2.35 4.01
C VAL A 221 -23.37 -2.47 5.24
N ASP A 222 -22.11 -2.89 5.08
CA ASP A 222 -21.17 -3.05 6.19
C ASP A 222 -20.91 -1.72 6.92
N VAL A 223 -20.72 -0.64 6.16
CA VAL A 223 -20.49 0.70 6.76
C VAL A 223 -21.72 1.19 7.53
N ASN A 224 -22.92 1.07 6.95
CA ASN A 224 -24.15 1.53 7.60
C ASN A 224 -24.46 0.70 8.86
N ASP A 225 -24.26 -0.62 8.81
CA ASP A 225 -24.46 -1.51 9.95
C ASP A 225 -23.45 -1.17 11.09
N ALA A 226 -22.19 -0.94 10.74
CA ALA A 226 -21.18 -0.51 11.72
C ALA A 226 -21.51 0.85 12.35
N LEU A 227 -21.92 1.84 11.56
CA LEU A 227 -22.33 3.16 12.04
C LEU A 227 -23.53 3.06 12.98
N LEU A 228 -24.52 2.21 12.65
CA LEU A 228 -25.68 1.97 13.53
C LEU A 228 -25.24 1.36 14.87
N ARG A 229 -24.43 0.29 14.83
CA ARG A 229 -23.93 -0.35 16.06
C ARG A 229 -23.06 0.57 16.91
N LEU A 230 -22.19 1.35 16.28
CA LEU A 230 -21.36 2.34 16.98
C LEU A 230 -22.21 3.43 17.63
N SER A 231 -23.29 3.87 16.97
CA SER A 231 -24.24 4.82 17.53
C SER A 231 -25.02 4.22 18.71
N MET A 232 -25.47 2.97 18.60
CA MET A 232 -26.14 2.26 19.70
C MET A 232 -25.22 2.05 20.92
N LYS A 233 -23.92 1.83 20.68
CA LYS A 233 -22.89 1.74 21.74
C LYS A 233 -22.52 3.11 22.33
N GLY A 234 -23.07 4.21 21.81
CA GLY A 234 -22.74 5.56 22.26
C GLY A 234 -21.29 5.99 21.96
N LEU A 235 -20.65 5.35 20.97
CA LEU A 235 -19.28 5.67 20.55
C LEU A 235 -19.24 6.76 19.49
N VAL A 236 -20.31 6.85 18.69
CA VAL A 236 -20.47 7.79 17.58
C VAL A 236 -21.82 8.50 17.74
N LEU A 237 -21.83 9.81 17.52
CA LEU A 237 -23.03 10.64 17.46
C LEU A 237 -23.45 10.83 16.01
N ARG A 238 -24.69 10.47 15.70
CA ARG A 238 -25.35 10.77 14.44
C ARG A 238 -25.92 12.17 14.49
N LYS A 239 -25.56 13.02 13.56
CA LYS A 239 -26.05 14.39 13.44
C LYS A 239 -26.59 14.66 12.05
N GLU A 240 -27.48 15.62 11.91
CA GLU A 240 -28.02 16.08 10.65
C GLU A 240 -27.55 17.50 10.34
N LYS A 241 -27.02 17.70 9.14
CA LYS A 241 -26.75 19.03 8.61
C LYS A 241 -27.82 19.37 7.55
N LYS A 242 -28.58 20.40 7.81
CA LYS A 242 -29.55 20.91 6.86
C LYS A 242 -28.81 21.79 5.84
N SER A 243 -28.74 21.34 4.59
CA SER A 243 -28.38 22.18 3.45
C SER A 243 -29.66 22.68 2.76
N PHE A 244 -29.59 23.76 1.97
CA PHE A 244 -30.73 24.38 1.32
C PHE A 244 -31.54 23.41 0.41
N LEU A 245 -30.93 22.32 -0.04
CA LEU A 245 -31.53 21.33 -0.95
C LEU A 245 -31.63 19.91 -0.38
N ASN A 246 -30.82 19.54 0.64
CA ASN A 246 -30.77 18.18 1.16
C ASN A 246 -30.47 18.15 2.67
N LYS A 247 -30.98 17.10 3.34
CA LYS A 247 -30.52 16.72 4.66
C LYS A 247 -29.37 15.72 4.50
N GLU A 248 -28.22 16.06 5.01
CA GLU A 248 -27.06 15.17 5.04
C GLU A 248 -26.80 14.70 6.48
N GLU A 249 -26.64 13.39 6.63
CA GLU A 249 -26.28 12.80 7.91
C GLU A 249 -24.76 12.71 8.02
N TYR A 250 -24.23 13.13 9.16
CA TYR A 250 -22.82 13.00 9.47
C TYR A 250 -22.60 12.42 10.87
N PHE A 251 -21.41 11.90 11.11
CA PHE A 251 -21.05 11.14 12.28
C PHE A 251 -19.83 11.73 12.97
N GLU A 252 -19.91 11.90 14.28
CA GLU A 252 -18.80 12.41 15.11
C GLU A 252 -18.49 11.42 16.23
N LEU A 253 -17.22 11.33 16.62
CA LEU A 253 -16.83 10.58 17.81
C LEU A 253 -17.39 11.28 19.06
N THR A 254 -17.88 10.49 20.04
CA THR A 254 -18.23 11.05 21.36
C THR A 254 -16.98 11.61 22.05
N ARG A 255 -17.16 12.60 22.92
CA ARG A 255 -16.05 13.24 23.63
C ARG A 255 -15.20 12.23 24.42
N GLU A 256 -15.83 11.22 25.00
CA GLU A 256 -15.15 10.16 25.73
C GLU A 256 -14.21 9.36 24.84
N ILE A 257 -14.64 8.98 23.66
CA ILE A 257 -13.83 8.23 22.68
C ILE A 257 -12.74 9.13 22.09
N ALA A 258 -13.06 10.35 21.72
CA ALA A 258 -12.09 11.30 21.20
C ALA A 258 -10.93 11.53 22.18
N SER A 259 -11.22 11.56 23.50
CA SER A 259 -10.18 11.69 24.52
C SER A 259 -9.35 10.42 24.72
N LYS A 260 -9.95 9.22 24.70
CA LYS A 260 -9.26 7.92 24.84
C LYS A 260 -8.37 7.62 23.63
N VAL A 261 -8.83 7.90 22.44
CA VAL A 261 -8.06 7.70 21.20
C VAL A 261 -6.88 8.67 21.12
N GLY A 262 -7.01 9.89 21.66
CA GLY A 262 -5.91 10.84 21.80
C GLY A 262 -4.81 10.39 22.76
N THR A 263 -5.12 9.58 23.77
CA THR A 263 -4.17 9.04 24.75
C THR A 263 -3.41 7.81 24.26
N ILE A 264 -3.98 6.99 23.38
CA ILE A 264 -3.31 5.83 22.79
C ILE A 264 -2.12 6.25 21.91
N LYS A 265 -2.14 7.46 21.33
CA LYS A 265 -1.01 8.02 20.57
C LYS A 265 0.26 8.30 21.41
N ARG A 266 0.20 8.28 22.74
CA ARG A 266 1.34 8.63 23.61
C ARG A 266 2.15 7.46 24.15
N SER A 267 1.72 6.21 24.02
CA SER A 267 2.36 5.09 24.71
C SER A 267 3.02 4.02 23.81
N GLY A 268 3.21 4.23 22.50
CA GLY A 268 3.81 3.14 21.74
C GLY A 268 4.20 3.38 20.28
N PHE A 269 4.49 4.61 19.84
CA PHE A 269 4.98 4.79 18.47
C PHE A 269 6.05 5.90 18.41
N MET A 270 7.27 5.57 18.85
CA MET A 270 8.47 6.30 18.42
C MET A 270 9.20 5.50 17.34
N GLY A 271 8.56 5.29 16.20
CA GLY A 271 9.23 5.11 14.94
C GLY A 271 9.17 6.46 14.22
N LYS A 272 10.31 6.96 13.74
CA LYS A 272 10.40 8.23 13.01
C LYS A 272 9.31 8.29 11.94
N SER A 273 8.22 8.97 12.25
CA SER A 273 7.18 9.31 11.30
C SER A 273 7.80 10.26 10.28
N ARG A 274 7.90 9.86 9.01
CA ARG A 274 7.85 10.85 7.94
C ARG A 274 6.57 11.66 8.21
N GLU A 275 6.72 12.96 8.39
CA GLU A 275 5.59 13.89 8.45
C GLU A 275 4.74 13.67 7.19
N VAL A 276 3.60 13.00 7.37
CA VAL A 276 2.59 12.94 6.33
C VAL A 276 1.89 14.29 6.39
N SER A 277 2.14 15.13 5.40
CA SER A 277 1.42 16.39 5.24
C SER A 277 -0.09 16.13 5.31
N PRO A 278 -0.84 16.96 6.04
CA PRO A 278 -2.29 16.79 6.14
C PRO A 278 -2.93 16.83 4.74
N PRO A 279 -4.04 16.13 4.51
CA PRO A 279 -4.73 16.09 3.21
C PRO A 279 -5.02 17.48 2.60
N VAL A 280 -5.24 18.49 3.45
CA VAL A 280 -5.43 19.88 3.07
C VAL A 280 -4.20 20.48 2.40
N GLN A 281 -2.99 20.16 2.87
CA GLN A 281 -1.76 20.66 2.26
C GLN A 281 -1.54 20.01 0.90
N GLN A 282 -1.79 18.72 0.75
CA GLN A 282 -1.66 18.03 -0.55
C GLN A 282 -2.62 18.59 -1.61
N LEU A 283 -3.84 18.95 -1.21
CA LEU A 283 -4.80 19.59 -2.12
C LEU A 283 -4.37 21.00 -2.53
N LYS A 284 -3.74 21.78 -1.61
CA LYS A 284 -3.14 23.06 -1.94
C LYS A 284 -1.97 22.91 -2.92
N ASP A 285 -1.12 21.92 -2.70
CA ASP A 285 0.03 21.62 -3.56
C ASP A 285 -0.42 21.25 -4.98
N ILE A 286 -1.52 20.49 -5.13
CA ILE A 286 -2.11 20.16 -6.43
C ILE A 286 -2.68 21.40 -7.11
N SER A 287 -3.46 22.22 -6.40
CA SER A 287 -4.01 23.47 -6.95
C SER A 287 -2.90 24.41 -7.41
N GLU A 288 -1.78 24.47 -6.68
CA GLU A 288 -0.62 25.26 -7.06
C GLU A 288 0.08 24.69 -8.31
N ILE A 289 0.22 23.36 -8.42
CA ILE A 289 0.77 22.71 -9.61
C ILE A 289 -0.13 22.95 -10.82
N LEU A 290 -1.45 22.83 -10.66
CA LEU A 290 -2.43 23.10 -11.73
C LEU A 290 -2.38 24.56 -12.19
N ALA A 291 -2.23 25.50 -11.27
CA ALA A 291 -2.10 26.92 -11.61
C ALA A 291 -0.83 27.19 -12.45
N LYS A 292 0.32 26.64 -12.01
CA LYS A 292 1.61 26.75 -12.73
C LYS A 292 1.57 26.03 -14.08
N MET A 293 0.87 24.90 -14.16
CA MET A 293 0.67 24.16 -15.40
C MET A 293 -0.20 24.95 -16.40
N ARG A 294 -1.25 25.63 -15.92
CA ARG A 294 -2.05 26.54 -16.78
C ARG A 294 -1.20 27.66 -17.37
N GLU A 295 -0.39 28.29 -16.53
CA GLU A 295 0.54 29.34 -16.96
C GLU A 295 1.51 28.83 -18.03
N SER A 296 2.11 27.63 -17.85
CA SER A 296 3.00 27.03 -18.85
C SER A 296 2.30 26.72 -20.18
N VAL A 297 1.04 26.25 -20.14
CA VAL A 297 0.21 26.02 -21.34
C VAL A 297 -0.12 27.35 -22.02
N GLU A 298 -0.45 28.41 -21.27
CA GLU A 298 -0.74 29.74 -21.80
C GLU A 298 0.49 30.35 -22.47
N GLN A 299 1.67 30.17 -21.89
CA GLN A 299 2.95 30.61 -22.45
C GLN A 299 3.44 29.74 -23.61
N GLY A 300 2.87 28.54 -23.80
CA GLY A 300 3.27 27.59 -24.82
C GLY A 300 4.56 26.86 -24.51
N ASP A 301 4.95 26.77 -23.23
CA ASP A 301 6.16 26.05 -22.80
C ASP A 301 5.87 24.55 -22.63
N VAL A 302 6.24 23.79 -23.65
CA VAL A 302 6.03 22.34 -23.71
C VAL A 302 6.79 21.62 -22.63
N GLN A 303 8.06 21.96 -22.40
CA GLN A 303 8.92 21.23 -21.45
C GLN A 303 8.46 21.45 -20.01
N LEU A 304 8.08 22.67 -19.69
CA LEU A 304 7.56 23.00 -18.37
C LEU A 304 6.17 22.36 -18.15
N THR A 305 5.33 22.31 -19.19
CA THR A 305 4.03 21.63 -19.15
C THR A 305 4.19 20.13 -18.91
N ILE A 306 5.10 19.44 -19.61
CA ILE A 306 5.44 18.04 -19.38
C ILE A 306 5.93 17.81 -17.94
N GLY A 307 6.81 18.68 -17.44
CA GLY A 307 7.32 18.60 -16.07
C GLY A 307 6.22 18.72 -14.99
N TYR A 308 5.17 19.51 -15.24
CA TYR A 308 4.02 19.58 -14.34
C TYR A 308 3.10 18.36 -14.47
N PHE A 309 2.94 17.78 -15.67
CA PHE A 309 2.26 16.47 -15.82
C PHE A 309 2.99 15.38 -15.03
N ASP A 310 4.33 15.32 -15.11
CA ASP A 310 5.12 14.35 -14.33
C ASP A 310 4.88 14.49 -12.83
N LYS A 311 4.82 15.72 -12.32
CA LYS A 311 4.51 16.00 -10.92
C LYS A 311 3.09 15.58 -10.53
N LEU A 312 2.11 15.80 -11.40
CA LEU A 312 0.71 15.40 -11.14
C LEU A 312 0.50 13.89 -11.20
N ILE A 313 1.21 13.18 -12.10
CA ILE A 313 1.00 11.75 -12.35
C ILE A 313 1.89 10.88 -11.45
N ASN A 314 2.96 11.43 -10.88
CA ASN A 314 3.92 10.67 -10.08
C ASN A 314 3.33 10.25 -8.72
N PRO A 315 3.19 8.92 -8.46
CA PRO A 315 2.63 8.42 -7.21
C PRO A 315 3.43 8.80 -5.96
N SER A 316 4.75 9.05 -6.10
CA SER A 316 5.61 9.45 -4.98
C SER A 316 5.31 10.86 -4.48
N PHE A 317 4.70 11.71 -5.29
CA PHE A 317 4.28 13.05 -4.90
C PHE A 317 2.97 13.05 -4.10
N HIS A 318 2.13 12.05 -4.32
CA HIS A 318 0.76 12.09 -3.86
C HIS A 318 0.42 11.21 -2.67
N GLY A 319 1.27 10.41 -2.12
CA GLY A 319 1.12 9.62 -0.87
C GLY A 319 -0.30 9.18 -0.42
N SER A 320 -1.34 9.56 -1.18
CA SER A 320 -2.76 9.41 -0.89
C SER A 320 -3.42 8.58 -1.99
N THR A 321 -4.07 7.49 -1.59
CA THR A 321 -4.95 6.65 -2.44
C THR A 321 -6.07 7.44 -3.12
N MET A 322 -6.43 8.60 -2.59
CA MET A 322 -7.44 9.51 -3.12
C MET A 322 -7.04 10.08 -4.47
N ILE A 323 -5.83 10.60 -4.53
CA ILE A 323 -5.29 11.25 -5.70
C ILE A 323 -4.97 10.20 -6.77
N GLU A 324 -4.47 9.03 -6.35
CA GLU A 324 -4.21 7.91 -7.27
C GLU A 324 -5.50 7.42 -7.95
N LYS A 325 -6.63 7.37 -7.23
CA LYS A 325 -7.93 7.00 -7.81
C LYS A 325 -8.44 8.08 -8.75
N PHE A 326 -8.33 9.35 -8.36
CA PHE A 326 -8.69 10.51 -9.18
C PHE A 326 -7.93 10.52 -10.51
N PHE A 327 -6.60 10.31 -10.49
CA PHE A 327 -5.79 10.24 -11.70
C PHE A 327 -5.98 8.94 -12.50
N ASN A 328 -6.40 7.84 -11.87
CA ASN A 328 -6.78 6.61 -12.58
C ASN A 328 -8.14 6.74 -13.29
N GLU A 329 -9.04 7.57 -12.78
CA GLU A 329 -10.30 7.91 -13.45
C GLU A 329 -10.06 8.88 -14.63
N HIS A 330 -9.01 9.70 -14.57
CA HIS A 330 -8.59 10.60 -15.64
C HIS A 330 -7.45 10.00 -16.49
N ARG A 331 -7.71 8.83 -17.12
CA ARG A 331 -6.76 8.17 -18.05
C ARG A 331 -6.27 9.09 -19.16
N ASP A 332 -7.04 10.10 -19.49
CA ASP A 332 -6.73 11.10 -20.51
C ASP A 332 -5.48 11.93 -20.17
N LEU A 333 -5.17 12.18 -18.89
CA LEU A 333 -3.97 12.92 -18.49
C LEU A 333 -2.67 12.26 -19.00
N ARG A 334 -2.55 10.93 -18.86
CA ARG A 334 -1.38 10.20 -19.39
C ARG A 334 -1.34 10.20 -20.91
N LEU A 335 -2.51 10.12 -21.55
CA LEU A 335 -2.60 10.18 -22.99
C LEU A 335 -2.17 11.56 -23.51
N TYR A 336 -2.59 12.63 -22.84
CA TYR A 336 -2.17 14.00 -23.17
C TYR A 336 -0.67 14.19 -22.96
N GLN A 337 -0.11 13.70 -21.85
CA GLN A 337 1.32 13.75 -21.57
C GLN A 337 2.14 13.04 -22.65
N ASN A 338 1.79 11.79 -22.98
CA ASN A 338 2.49 11.02 -24.01
C ASN A 338 2.44 11.71 -25.38
N ARG A 339 1.27 12.22 -25.76
CA ARG A 339 1.12 12.95 -27.04
C ARG A 339 1.88 14.28 -27.05
N LEU A 340 1.99 14.93 -25.89
CA LEU A 340 2.78 16.16 -25.78
C LEU A 340 4.29 15.86 -25.86
N GLN A 341 4.76 14.74 -25.29
CA GLN A 341 6.13 14.26 -25.42
C GLN A 341 6.47 13.90 -26.88
N ASP A 342 5.55 13.24 -27.59
CA ASP A 342 5.77 12.76 -28.95
C ASP A 342 5.67 13.89 -30.00
N LYS A 343 4.71 14.81 -29.87
CA LYS A 343 4.37 15.81 -30.87
C LYS A 343 4.72 17.25 -30.49
N GLY A 344 5.12 17.48 -29.26
CA GLY A 344 5.65 18.75 -28.78
C GLY A 344 4.74 19.98 -29.00
N GLN A 345 5.32 21.03 -29.54
CA GLN A 345 4.69 22.35 -29.67
C GLN A 345 3.45 22.35 -30.56
N GLU A 346 3.44 21.56 -31.63
CA GLU A 346 2.30 21.48 -32.55
C GLU A 346 1.05 20.93 -31.83
N TYR A 347 1.24 19.89 -31.02
CA TYR A 347 0.17 19.30 -30.24
C TYR A 347 -0.34 20.24 -29.15
N LEU A 348 0.56 20.95 -28.45
CA LEU A 348 0.18 21.91 -27.43
C LEU A 348 -0.67 23.05 -28.04
N ASN A 349 -0.24 23.59 -29.19
CA ASN A 349 -0.95 24.68 -29.84
C ASN A 349 -2.34 24.28 -30.35
N SER A 350 -2.46 23.05 -30.90
CA SER A 350 -3.74 22.56 -31.44
C SER A 350 -4.74 22.15 -30.36
N HIS A 351 -4.29 21.78 -29.15
CA HIS A 351 -5.12 21.29 -28.05
C HIS A 351 -5.11 22.21 -26.82
N LYS A 352 -4.58 23.41 -26.93
CA LYS A 352 -4.46 24.39 -25.83
C LYS A 352 -5.77 24.58 -25.06
N SER A 353 -6.89 24.74 -25.78
CA SER A 353 -8.21 24.92 -25.18
C SER A 353 -8.64 23.67 -24.36
N ASP A 354 -8.34 22.47 -24.84
CA ASP A 354 -8.75 21.24 -24.19
C ASP A 354 -7.91 21.00 -22.93
N PHE A 355 -6.62 21.33 -22.98
CA PHE A 355 -5.75 21.33 -21.79
C PHE A 355 -6.25 22.27 -20.70
N LEU A 356 -6.61 23.51 -21.09
CA LEU A 356 -7.11 24.50 -20.14
C LEU A 356 -8.45 24.08 -19.52
N LYS A 357 -9.36 23.52 -20.32
CA LYS A 357 -10.64 22.96 -19.82
C LYS A 357 -10.42 21.82 -18.84
N LEU A 358 -9.55 20.89 -19.19
CA LEU A 358 -9.23 19.74 -18.33
C LEU A 358 -8.64 20.21 -16.98
N MET A 359 -7.72 21.17 -17.00
CA MET A 359 -7.14 21.70 -15.75
C MET A 359 -8.16 22.45 -14.89
N ILE A 360 -9.10 23.17 -15.51
CA ILE A 360 -10.21 23.82 -14.80
C ILE A 360 -11.12 22.77 -14.16
N GLU A 361 -11.45 21.71 -14.89
CA GLU A 361 -12.27 20.62 -14.36
C GLU A 361 -11.60 19.93 -13.18
N ILE A 362 -10.30 19.64 -13.27
CA ILE A 362 -9.51 19.06 -12.21
C ILE A 362 -9.46 19.99 -10.98
N ASP A 363 -9.15 21.26 -11.19
CA ASP A 363 -9.08 22.26 -10.12
C ASP A 363 -10.45 22.47 -9.44
N SER A 364 -11.54 22.48 -10.21
CA SER A 364 -12.91 22.54 -9.69
C SER A 364 -13.25 21.34 -8.82
N LYS A 365 -12.88 20.11 -9.23
CA LYS A 365 -13.07 18.90 -8.43
C LYS A 365 -12.21 18.92 -7.18
N VAL A 366 -10.95 19.34 -7.29
CA VAL A 366 -10.02 19.49 -6.14
C VAL A 366 -10.53 20.55 -5.16
N ARG A 367 -11.00 21.71 -5.64
CA ARG A 367 -11.58 22.77 -4.80
C ARG A 367 -12.96 22.43 -4.29
N GLY A 368 -13.79 21.71 -5.06
CA GLY A 368 -15.11 21.25 -4.62
C GLY A 368 -15.02 20.34 -3.40
N THR A 369 -13.93 19.59 -3.28
CA THR A 369 -13.62 18.88 -2.04
C THR A 369 -13.15 19.80 -0.90
N HIS A 370 -12.71 21.04 -1.22
CA HIS A 370 -12.28 22.06 -0.25
C HIS A 370 -13.43 22.97 0.22
N PHE A 371 -14.39 23.30 -0.66
CA PHE A 371 -15.48 24.23 -0.32
C PHE A 371 -16.51 23.66 0.66
N SER A 372 -16.57 22.32 0.82
CA SER A 372 -17.34 21.73 1.90
C SER A 372 -16.71 21.91 3.29
N ASN A 373 -15.47 22.39 3.40
CA ASN A 373 -14.76 22.57 4.68
C ASN A 373 -14.54 24.02 5.12
N ASN A 374 -14.77 25.03 4.27
CA ASN A 374 -14.43 26.43 4.56
C ASN A 374 -15.64 27.40 4.66
N VAL A 375 -16.85 26.90 4.89
CA VAL A 375 -18.01 27.77 5.20
C VAL A 375 -18.38 27.70 6.68
N ILE A 376 -17.37 27.66 7.56
CA ILE A 376 -17.55 27.92 9.00
C ILE A 376 -16.31 28.67 9.48
N ASP A 377 -16.15 29.92 9.07
CA ASP A 377 -15.46 30.99 9.80
C ASP A 377 -15.72 32.30 9.05
N ASN A 378 -16.94 32.85 9.30
CA ASN A 378 -17.28 34.27 9.35
C ASN A 378 -18.66 34.39 9.96
#